data_d3227b35f494ea010884ed4230e56f06
#
_entry.id   d3227b35f494ea010884ed4230e56f06
#
_cell.length_a   1.000
_cell.length_b   1.000
_cell.length_c   1.000
_cell.angle_alpha   90.00
_cell.angle_beta   90.00
_cell.angle_gamma   90.00
#
_symmetry.space_group_name_H-M   'P 1'
#
loop_
_entity.id
_entity.type
_entity.pdbx_description
1 polymer ?
#
loop_
_entity_poly.entity_id
_entity_poly.type
_entity_poly.pdbx_seq_one_letter_code
_entity_poly.pdbx_strand_id
1 'polypeptide(L)'
;MRAVTCQQGRFEVVDLPDPEPAKGQVVLTVHRCGICGSDLHARHHADEQADVLAEVGYPDLMRSHQQVVFGHEFCGEVAAYGAETRRKVAVGTPVVAMPLCRRGDEVHAIGLSAKAHGAYA
;
A
#
# COMPACT_ATOMS: atom_id res chain seq x y z
N MET A 1 0.19 -10.36 10.45
CA MET A 1 -1.13 -9.82 10.02
C MET A 1 -1.77 -10.70 8.94
N ARG A 2 -3.10 -10.75 8.89
CA ARG A 2 -3.83 -11.42 7.82
C ARG A 2 -4.18 -10.38 6.75
N ALA A 3 -3.84 -10.64 5.48
CA ALA A 3 -3.98 -9.68 4.40
C ALA A 3 -4.61 -10.31 3.15
N VAL A 4 -5.21 -9.48 2.29
CA VAL A 4 -5.69 -9.87 0.97
C VAL A 4 -4.66 -9.46 -0.08
N THR A 5 -4.08 -10.43 -0.74
CA THR A 5 -3.14 -10.21 -1.84
C THR A 5 -3.80 -10.46 -3.20
N CYS A 6 -3.28 -9.79 -4.22
CA CYS A 6 -3.58 -10.07 -5.62
C CYS A 6 -2.31 -10.50 -6.35
N GLN A 7 -2.38 -11.61 -7.08
CA GLN A 7 -1.35 -12.08 -8.00
C GLN A 7 -2.01 -12.78 -9.19
N GLN A 8 -1.59 -12.47 -10.40
CA GLN A 8 -2.18 -13.01 -11.63
C GLN A 8 -3.73 -12.90 -11.67
N GLY A 9 -4.26 -11.79 -11.18
CA GLY A 9 -5.69 -11.52 -11.12
C GLY A 9 -6.47 -12.33 -10.09
N ARG A 10 -5.81 -13.08 -9.21
CA ARG A 10 -6.42 -13.86 -8.13
C ARG A 10 -6.23 -13.18 -6.80
N PHE A 11 -7.33 -13.07 -6.04
CA PHE A 11 -7.28 -12.63 -4.65
C PHE A 11 -7.14 -13.84 -3.72
N GLU A 12 -6.23 -13.72 -2.77
CA GLU A 12 -6.00 -14.73 -1.74
C GLU A 12 -5.84 -14.07 -0.37
N VAL A 13 -6.37 -14.72 0.67
CA VAL A 13 -6.11 -14.32 2.06
C VAL A 13 -4.86 -15.04 2.52
N VAL A 14 -3.86 -14.29 2.95
CA VAL A 14 -2.56 -14.82 3.37
C VAL A 14 -2.15 -14.27 4.73
N ASP A 15 -1.31 -15.00 5.44
CA ASP A 15 -0.64 -14.52 6.65
C ASP A 15 0.73 -13.95 6.27
N LEU A 16 0.96 -12.70 6.65
CA LEU A 16 2.20 -11.96 6.43
C LEU A 16 2.76 -11.47 7.78
N PRO A 17 4.07 -11.22 7.88
CA PRO A 17 4.63 -10.50 9.02
C PRO A 17 3.94 -9.13 9.20
N ASP A 18 3.82 -8.70 10.45
CA ASP A 18 3.36 -7.34 10.71
C ASP A 18 4.38 -6.32 10.18
N PRO A 19 3.92 -5.20 9.58
CA PRO A 19 4.83 -4.22 9.03
C PRO A 19 5.55 -3.46 10.14
N GLU A 20 6.86 -3.26 9.96
CA GLU A 20 7.67 -2.40 10.79
C GLU A 20 7.94 -1.08 10.08
N PRO A 21 7.83 0.08 10.76
CA PRO A 21 8.07 1.36 10.13
C PRO A 21 9.56 1.58 9.91
N ALA A 22 9.96 1.74 8.64
CA ALA A 22 11.32 2.14 8.30
C ALA A 22 11.57 3.62 8.67
N LYS A 23 12.82 4.07 8.50
CA LYS A 23 13.20 5.48 8.72
C LYS A 23 12.26 6.44 7.97
N GLY A 24 11.71 7.39 8.70
CA GLY A 24 10.79 8.40 8.16
C GLY A 24 9.36 7.92 7.90
N GLN A 25 9.04 6.66 8.20
CA GLN A 25 7.73 6.08 7.96
C GLN A 25 6.86 6.02 9.22
N VAL A 26 5.57 5.80 9.01
CA VAL A 26 4.57 5.54 10.04
C VAL A 26 3.82 4.26 9.69
N VAL A 27 3.50 3.45 10.69
CA VAL A 27 2.58 2.32 10.59
C VAL A 27 1.24 2.73 11.17
N LEU A 28 0.18 2.36 10.47
CA LEU A 28 -1.19 2.59 10.89
C LEU A 28 -1.87 1.26 11.22
N THR A 29 -2.67 1.24 12.28
CA THR A 29 -3.69 0.19 12.46
C THR A 29 -4.89 0.57 11.61
N VAL A 30 -5.17 -0.23 10.59
CA VAL A 30 -6.28 0.04 9.67
C VAL A 30 -7.62 -0.33 10.33
N HIS A 31 -8.56 0.59 10.36
CA HIS A 31 -9.91 0.35 10.86
C HIS A 31 -10.89 -0.02 9.75
N ARG A 32 -10.76 0.63 8.59
CA ARG A 32 -11.61 0.41 7.41
C ARG A 32 -10.82 0.70 6.15
N CYS A 33 -11.08 -0.08 5.11
CA CYS A 33 -10.58 0.17 3.78
C CYS A 33 -11.71 0.03 2.76
N GLY A 34 -11.89 1.03 1.92
CA GLY A 34 -12.83 1.02 0.81
C GLY A 34 -12.32 0.16 -0.35
N ILE A 35 -13.24 -0.29 -1.21
CA ILE A 35 -12.92 -0.93 -2.48
C ILE A 35 -13.05 0.11 -3.58
N CYS A 36 -11.93 0.43 -4.23
CA CYS A 36 -11.89 1.35 -5.36
C CYS A 36 -12.10 0.62 -6.69
N GLY A 37 -12.66 1.31 -7.67
CA GLY A 37 -12.72 0.79 -9.04
C GLY A 37 -11.34 0.49 -9.63
N SER A 38 -10.30 1.20 -9.20
CA SER A 38 -8.93 0.95 -9.62
C SER A 38 -8.35 -0.39 -9.10
N ASP A 39 -8.81 -0.90 -7.96
CA ASP A 39 -8.45 -2.25 -7.49
C ASP A 39 -8.95 -3.31 -8.47
N LEU A 40 -10.21 -3.17 -8.91
CA LEU A 40 -10.81 -4.09 -9.87
C LEU A 40 -10.16 -3.98 -11.25
N HIS A 41 -9.78 -2.77 -11.65
CA HIS A 41 -9.08 -2.54 -12.91
C HIS A 41 -7.65 -3.11 -12.86
N ALA A 42 -6.89 -2.83 -11.81
CA ALA A 42 -5.53 -3.36 -11.63
C ALA A 42 -5.51 -4.90 -11.56
N ARG A 43 -6.54 -5.52 -10.99
CA ARG A 43 -6.70 -6.98 -10.98
C ARG A 43 -6.61 -7.60 -12.38
N HIS A 44 -7.20 -6.95 -13.37
CA HIS A 44 -7.33 -7.49 -14.73
C HIS A 44 -6.33 -6.92 -15.73
N HIS A 45 -5.80 -5.71 -15.48
CA HIS A 45 -5.02 -4.92 -16.42
C HIS A 45 -3.71 -4.38 -15.81
N ALA A 46 -3.11 -5.11 -14.84
CA ALA A 46 -1.91 -4.65 -14.13
C ALA A 46 -0.75 -4.32 -15.08
N ASP A 47 -0.46 -5.21 -16.03
CA ASP A 47 0.69 -5.04 -16.93
C ASP A 47 0.48 -3.87 -17.89
N GLU A 48 -0.72 -3.72 -18.45
CA GLU A 48 -1.07 -2.60 -19.35
C GLU A 48 -0.98 -1.25 -18.60
N GLN A 49 -1.50 -1.19 -17.37
CA GLN A 49 -1.39 0.02 -16.54
C GLN A 49 0.06 0.35 -16.19
N ALA A 50 0.86 -0.67 -15.85
CA ALA A 50 2.26 -0.48 -15.52
C ALA A 50 3.06 0.03 -16.72
N ASP A 51 2.75 -0.44 -17.95
CA ASP A 51 3.39 0.05 -19.17
C ASP A 51 3.06 1.53 -19.40
N VAL A 52 1.79 1.92 -19.33
CA VAL A 52 1.37 3.32 -19.51
C VAL A 52 2.00 4.25 -18.46
N LEU A 53 2.04 3.83 -17.19
CA LEU A 53 2.63 4.65 -16.13
C LEU A 53 4.16 4.72 -16.23
N ALA A 54 4.82 3.67 -16.72
CA ALA A 54 6.25 3.70 -16.98
C ALA A 54 6.62 4.73 -18.07
N GLU A 55 5.81 4.88 -19.12
CA GLU A 55 6.02 5.88 -20.19
C GLU A 55 5.96 7.33 -19.64
N VAL A 56 5.17 7.57 -18.61
CA VAL A 56 5.08 8.91 -17.97
C VAL A 56 6.00 9.07 -16.75
N GLY A 57 6.94 8.14 -16.56
CA GLY A 57 7.99 8.25 -15.54
C GLY A 57 7.67 7.60 -14.18
N TYR A 58 6.63 6.77 -14.09
CA TYR A 58 6.32 6.00 -12.89
C TYR A 58 6.39 4.48 -13.16
N PRO A 59 7.58 3.86 -13.07
CA PRO A 59 7.78 2.44 -13.42
C PRO A 59 7.41 1.45 -12.31
N ASP A 60 6.96 1.92 -11.14
CA ASP A 60 6.83 1.10 -9.92
C ASP A 60 5.40 0.60 -9.66
N LEU A 61 4.49 0.72 -10.63
CA LEU A 61 3.20 0.07 -10.51
C LEU A 61 3.35 -1.45 -10.58
N MET A 62 2.48 -2.16 -9.87
CA MET A 62 2.49 -3.62 -9.83
C MET A 62 2.43 -4.26 -11.23
N ARG A 63 3.12 -5.37 -11.39
CA ARG A 63 2.96 -6.29 -12.52
C ARG A 63 2.14 -7.50 -12.10
N SER A 64 1.43 -8.12 -13.03
CA SER A 64 0.51 -9.23 -12.77
C SER A 64 1.16 -10.40 -12.03
N HIS A 65 2.44 -10.68 -12.29
CA HIS A 65 3.19 -11.77 -11.64
C HIS A 65 3.60 -11.47 -10.18
N GLN A 66 3.54 -10.22 -9.76
CA GLN A 66 3.89 -9.83 -8.39
C GLN A 66 2.72 -10.06 -7.43
N GLN A 67 3.03 -10.52 -6.22
CA GLN A 67 2.06 -10.58 -5.14
C GLN A 67 1.99 -9.22 -4.44
N VAL A 68 0.83 -8.58 -4.45
CA VAL A 68 0.61 -7.25 -3.88
C VAL A 68 -0.56 -7.28 -2.91
N VAL A 69 -0.37 -6.74 -1.71
CA VAL A 69 -1.48 -6.46 -0.78
C VAL A 69 -2.24 -5.25 -1.31
N PHE A 70 -3.51 -5.41 -1.63
CA PHE A 70 -4.36 -4.35 -2.16
C PHE A 70 -4.94 -3.43 -1.08
N GLY A 71 -5.66 -2.42 -1.51
CA GLY A 71 -6.36 -1.45 -0.66
C GLY A 71 -5.60 -0.14 -0.49
N HIS A 72 -6.19 0.95 -0.97
CA HIS A 72 -5.57 2.28 -0.94
C HIS A 72 -6.54 3.40 -0.51
N GLU A 73 -7.78 3.07 -0.15
CA GLU A 73 -8.77 4.00 0.39
C GLU A 73 -9.05 3.65 1.86
N PHE A 74 -8.22 4.10 2.78
CA PHE A 74 -8.26 3.62 4.16
C PHE A 74 -8.25 4.73 5.20
N CYS A 75 -8.80 4.39 6.36
CA CYS A 75 -8.65 5.12 7.59
C CYS A 75 -8.21 4.18 8.72
N GLY A 76 -7.58 4.73 9.71
CA GLY A 76 -7.07 3.99 10.85
C GLY A 76 -6.51 4.92 11.92
N GLU A 77 -5.65 4.40 12.76
CA GLU A 77 -4.95 5.18 13.76
C GLU A 77 -3.45 4.96 13.67
N VAL A 78 -2.69 5.95 14.13
CA VAL A 78 -1.23 5.84 14.20
C VAL A 78 -0.84 4.78 15.21
N ALA A 79 -0.15 3.73 14.75
CA ALA A 79 0.34 2.64 15.59
C ALA A 79 1.80 2.85 16.02
N ALA A 80 2.68 3.18 15.08
CA ALA A 80 4.12 3.34 15.36
C ALA A 80 4.79 4.28 14.38
N TYR A 81 5.90 4.87 14.82
CA TYR A 81 6.79 5.70 14.02
C TYR A 81 8.17 5.06 13.88
N GLY A 82 8.68 5.07 12.67
CA GLY A 82 10.07 4.75 12.40
C GLY A 82 11.05 5.81 12.90
N ALA A 83 12.33 5.47 12.89
CA ALA A 83 13.38 6.42 13.26
C ALA A 83 13.33 7.66 12.36
N GLU A 84 13.71 8.82 12.93
CA GLU A 84 13.75 10.12 12.25
C GLU A 84 12.42 10.60 11.63
N THR A 85 11.29 9.93 11.93
CA THR A 85 9.98 10.40 11.48
C THR A 85 9.62 11.69 12.22
N ARG A 86 9.22 12.70 11.45
CA ARG A 86 8.66 13.94 12.03
C ARG A 86 7.26 13.65 12.55
N ARG A 87 7.16 13.35 13.84
CA ARG A 87 5.89 13.07 14.51
C ARG A 87 5.04 14.33 14.55
N LYS A 88 3.87 14.31 13.93
CA LYS A 88 2.93 15.42 13.96
C LYS A 88 1.74 15.15 14.89
N VAL A 89 1.42 13.88 15.13
CA VAL A 89 0.28 13.47 15.94
C VAL A 89 0.67 12.36 16.91
N ALA A 90 -0.11 12.17 17.97
CA ALA A 90 0.13 11.11 18.95
C ALA A 90 -0.20 9.73 18.37
N VAL A 91 0.43 8.68 18.90
CA VAL A 91 0.00 7.28 18.69
C VAL A 91 -1.44 7.14 19.16
N GLY A 92 -2.26 6.40 18.45
CA GLY A 92 -3.70 6.27 18.66
C GLY A 92 -4.55 7.37 18.04
N THR A 93 -3.94 8.37 17.39
CA THR A 93 -4.71 9.42 16.70
C THR A 93 -5.37 8.84 15.44
N PRO A 94 -6.72 9.00 15.29
CA PRO A 94 -7.40 8.63 14.04
C PRO A 94 -6.93 9.48 12.88
N VAL A 95 -6.65 8.84 11.75
CA VAL A 95 -6.14 9.48 10.55
C VAL A 95 -6.73 8.86 9.28
N VAL A 96 -6.78 9.66 8.22
CA VAL A 96 -6.80 9.19 6.84
C VAL A 96 -5.45 9.54 6.21
N ALA A 97 -4.96 8.70 5.31
CA ALA A 97 -3.67 8.94 4.70
C ALA A 97 -3.77 8.93 3.17
N MET A 98 -2.95 9.76 2.53
CA MET A 98 -2.73 9.61 1.10
C MET A 98 -2.02 8.28 0.87
N PRO A 99 -2.46 7.46 -0.11
CA PRO A 99 -1.93 6.11 -0.32
C PRO A 99 -0.56 6.13 -1.02
N LEU A 100 0.39 6.87 -0.47
CA LEU A 100 1.76 6.98 -0.96
C LEU A 100 2.75 6.68 0.17
N CYS A 101 3.68 5.78 -0.10
CA CYS A 101 4.78 5.44 0.80
C CYS A 101 6.10 5.96 0.20
N ARG A 102 6.83 6.76 0.96
CA ARG A 102 8.15 7.25 0.55
C ARG A 102 9.25 6.39 1.18
N ARG A 103 10.25 6.01 0.36
CA ARG A 103 11.48 5.35 0.80
C ARG A 103 12.68 6.07 0.16
N GLY A 104 13.35 6.91 0.92
CA GLY A 104 14.37 7.79 0.34
C GLY A 104 13.75 8.74 -0.68
N ASP A 105 14.26 8.71 -1.90
CA ASP A 105 13.75 9.52 -3.03
C ASP A 105 12.66 8.81 -3.84
N GLU A 106 12.41 7.53 -3.58
CA GLU A 106 11.36 6.77 -4.24
C GLU A 106 9.99 6.97 -3.58
N VAL A 107 8.94 7.00 -4.40
CA VAL A 107 7.54 7.06 -3.95
C VAL A 107 6.78 5.86 -4.53
N HIS A 108 6.15 5.09 -3.65
CA HIS A 108 5.41 3.88 -4.02
C HIS A 108 3.92 4.06 -3.73
N ALA A 109 3.06 3.62 -4.64
CA ALA A 109 1.61 3.58 -4.44
C ALA A 109 1.25 2.45 -3.46
N ILE A 110 0.72 2.81 -2.29
CA ILE A 110 0.20 1.84 -1.31
C ILE A 110 -0.94 1.05 -1.95
N GLY A 111 -0.88 -0.28 -1.88
CA GLY A 111 -1.91 -1.16 -2.41
C GLY A 111 -1.84 -1.43 -3.92
N LEU A 112 -0.94 -0.75 -4.64
CA LEU A 112 -0.73 -0.92 -6.09
C LEU A 112 0.75 -1.06 -6.47
N SER A 113 1.64 -1.22 -5.50
CA SER A 113 3.06 -1.51 -5.69
C SER A 113 3.48 -2.67 -4.79
N ALA A 114 4.32 -3.57 -5.31
CA ALA A 114 4.89 -4.67 -4.53
C ALA A 114 5.83 -4.20 -3.40
N LYS A 115 6.23 -2.94 -3.42
CA LYS A 115 7.10 -2.31 -2.41
C LYS A 115 6.33 -1.61 -1.28
N ALA A 116 5.00 -1.48 -1.40
CA ALA A 116 4.17 -0.78 -0.41
C ALA A 116 2.85 -1.54 -0.19
N HIS A 117 2.77 -2.26 0.94
CA HIS A 117 1.59 -3.02 1.32
C HIS A 117 0.36 -2.13 1.41
N GLY A 118 -0.75 -2.62 0.85
CA GLY A 118 -2.05 -1.99 0.94
C GLY A 118 -2.74 -2.25 2.28
N ALA A 119 -3.95 -1.74 2.39
CA ALA A 119 -4.72 -1.70 3.63
C ALA A 119 -5.82 -2.79 3.72
N TYR A 120 -5.85 -3.76 2.81
CA TYR A 120 -6.64 -4.99 2.99
C TYR A 120 -5.88 -5.97 3.90
N ALA A 121 -5.55 -5.49 5.12
CA ALA A 121 -4.73 -6.18 6.10
C ALA A 121 -5.22 -5.89 7.53
#